data_23c8906e05c7d4411929e38303b25ae2
#
_entry.id   23c8906e05c7d4411929e38303b25ae2
#
_cell.length_a   1.000
_cell.length_b   1.000
_cell.length_c   1.000
_cell.angle_alpha   90.00
_cell.angle_beta   90.00
_cell.angle_gamma   90.00
#
_symmetry.space_group_name_H-M   'P 1'
#
loop_
_entity.id
_entity.type
_entity.pdbx_description
1 polymer ?
#
loop_
_entity_poly.entity_id
_entity_poly.type
_entity_poly.pdbx_seq_one_letter_code
_entity_poly.pdbx_strand_id
1 'polypeptide(L)'
;MNELILGIPAQYIAVAIMGMVYAVIIAEKMNQAVIALVASSLAIILGLLNQEQAIEAVDFNTLFLLIGMMVIVGIMKETGIFQYVAIVAAKSVRASPRGLMAVLSVITAVFSAFLDNVTTVMLIVPIVILLTEQLKLKPFPFLLAQIIFSNVGGTATLIGDPPNILIGSAVGLSFTDFLFNMGPAIVCIVVVMLGVFDFFWGRHLTTSMRARAHLLRYEPAKALKNHSLLIKSFFVLGLVMAGFTLGHNFLHIETGTTALAGAALLMFLDGFGHKLTEKNKKAHAAFHEVEWDTIFFFLGLFIVVASLEHTGLLALAAQQITSLTDGDFTKTGMVILWASTFFSAFVNNIPFVATMIPVIQSMGDTFGQGDALNPLWWSLVLGACLGGNGTLIGASANVMVASFADRAGHSISFMKYIALGLPLTLLTIAIANVYLLLVYFL
;
A
#
# COMPACT_ATOMS: atom_id res chain seq x y z
N MET A 1 -12.16 -20.19 26.63
CA MET A 1 -13.38 -20.97 26.95
C MET A 1 -13.94 -21.49 25.64
N ASN A 2 -14.21 -22.81 25.55
CA ASN A 2 -14.75 -23.38 24.32
C ASN A 2 -16.27 -23.07 24.22
N GLU A 3 -16.62 -21.89 23.77
CA GLU A 3 -18.01 -21.61 23.42
C GLU A 3 -18.39 -22.46 22.22
N LEU A 4 -19.45 -23.27 22.38
CA LEU A 4 -19.97 -24.12 21.34
C LEU A 4 -21.08 -23.36 20.59
N ILE A 5 -20.84 -23.10 19.31
CA ILE A 5 -21.84 -22.53 18.42
C ILE A 5 -22.32 -23.66 17.49
N LEU A 6 -23.62 -23.96 17.53
CA LEU A 6 -24.19 -25.10 16.80
C LEU A 6 -23.51 -26.45 17.13
N GLY A 7 -22.98 -26.62 18.35
CA GLY A 7 -22.26 -27.85 18.74
C GLY A 7 -20.80 -27.94 18.24
N ILE A 8 -20.29 -26.90 17.58
CA ILE A 8 -18.91 -26.80 17.06
C ILE A 8 -18.16 -25.74 17.88
N PRO A 9 -16.90 -25.97 18.30
CA PRO A 9 -16.09 -24.93 18.93
C PRO A 9 -15.97 -23.68 18.08
N ALA A 10 -16.20 -22.50 18.65
CA ALA A 10 -16.20 -21.21 17.97
C ALA A 10 -14.93 -20.96 17.15
N GLN A 11 -13.80 -21.47 17.61
CA GLN A 11 -12.50 -21.38 16.91
C GLN A 11 -12.55 -21.98 15.49
N TYR A 12 -13.16 -23.13 15.31
CA TYR A 12 -13.25 -23.77 13.97
C TYR A 12 -14.15 -22.99 13.02
N ILE A 13 -15.22 -22.39 13.55
CA ILE A 13 -16.12 -21.56 12.75
C ILE A 13 -15.39 -20.28 12.31
N ALA A 14 -14.68 -19.62 13.21
CA ALA A 14 -13.90 -18.42 12.90
C ALA A 14 -12.81 -18.72 11.85
N VAL A 15 -12.09 -19.86 11.99
CA VAL A 15 -11.10 -20.32 11.00
C VAL A 15 -11.76 -20.60 9.65
N ALA A 16 -12.92 -21.26 9.64
CA ALA A 16 -13.62 -21.56 8.40
C ALA A 16 -14.08 -20.28 7.67
N ILE A 17 -14.58 -19.27 8.41
CA ILE A 17 -14.95 -17.96 7.84
C ILE A 17 -13.72 -17.26 7.24
N MET A 18 -12.60 -17.16 7.98
CA MET A 18 -11.38 -16.55 7.47
C MET A 18 -10.80 -17.35 6.29
N GLY A 19 -10.80 -18.68 6.38
CA GLY A 19 -10.36 -19.56 5.28
C GLY A 19 -11.21 -19.36 4.01
N MET A 20 -12.52 -19.14 4.15
CA MET A 20 -13.40 -18.78 3.03
C MET A 20 -13.01 -17.42 2.44
N VAL A 21 -12.75 -16.40 3.26
CA VAL A 21 -12.30 -15.09 2.79
C VAL A 21 -11.01 -15.23 1.99
N TYR A 22 -9.99 -15.90 2.54
CA TYR A 22 -8.73 -16.12 1.83
C TYR A 22 -8.88 -16.93 0.54
N ALA A 23 -9.68 -18.00 0.57
CA ALA A 23 -9.90 -18.83 -0.62
C ALA A 23 -10.53 -18.03 -1.77
N VAL A 24 -11.49 -17.15 -1.46
CA VAL A 24 -12.16 -16.31 -2.47
C VAL A 24 -11.23 -15.22 -2.96
N ILE A 25 -10.43 -14.60 -2.09
CA ILE A 25 -9.42 -13.59 -2.47
C ILE A 25 -8.39 -14.21 -3.43
N ILE A 26 -7.85 -15.39 -3.09
CA ILE A 26 -6.88 -16.10 -3.93
C ILE A 26 -7.49 -16.54 -5.28
N ALA A 27 -8.77 -16.93 -5.27
CA ALA A 27 -9.44 -17.36 -6.49
C ALA A 27 -9.78 -16.21 -7.45
N GLU A 28 -9.76 -14.95 -7.00
CA GLU A 28 -10.09 -13.73 -7.76
C GLU A 28 -11.44 -13.77 -8.51
N LYS A 29 -12.39 -14.60 -8.03
CA LYS A 29 -13.69 -14.80 -8.69
C LYS A 29 -14.80 -13.89 -8.19
N MET A 30 -14.56 -13.15 -7.11
CA MET A 30 -15.54 -12.28 -6.47
C MET A 30 -14.84 -11.01 -5.94
N ASN A 31 -15.60 -9.92 -5.87
CA ASN A 31 -15.12 -8.69 -5.27
C ASN A 31 -14.76 -8.91 -3.79
N GLN A 32 -13.56 -8.46 -3.39
CA GLN A 32 -13.00 -8.67 -2.05
C GLN A 32 -13.85 -8.00 -0.96
N ALA A 33 -14.45 -6.84 -1.25
CA ALA A 33 -15.34 -6.17 -0.30
C ALA A 33 -16.60 -6.99 -0.03
N VAL A 34 -17.20 -7.56 -1.07
CA VAL A 34 -18.41 -8.37 -0.94
C VAL A 34 -18.16 -9.58 -0.04
N ILE A 35 -17.06 -10.32 -0.26
CA ILE A 35 -16.77 -11.49 0.57
C ILE A 35 -16.44 -11.11 2.02
N ALA A 36 -15.73 -10.00 2.25
CA ALA A 36 -15.44 -9.51 3.59
C ALA A 36 -16.72 -9.11 4.34
N LEU A 37 -17.66 -8.43 3.67
CA LEU A 37 -18.97 -8.09 4.24
C LEU A 37 -19.85 -9.31 4.52
N VAL A 38 -19.85 -10.30 3.63
CA VAL A 38 -20.57 -11.58 3.87
C VAL A 38 -19.96 -12.30 5.07
N ALA A 39 -18.63 -12.41 5.12
CA ALA A 39 -17.92 -13.07 6.20
C ALA A 39 -18.15 -12.39 7.55
N SER A 40 -18.08 -11.05 7.60
CA SER A 40 -18.36 -10.26 8.81
C SER A 40 -19.80 -10.41 9.27
N SER A 41 -20.75 -10.38 8.34
CA SER A 41 -22.16 -10.64 8.66
C SER A 41 -22.39 -12.03 9.22
N LEU A 42 -21.75 -13.06 8.64
CA LEU A 42 -21.82 -14.42 9.16
C LEU A 42 -21.21 -14.55 10.55
N ALA A 43 -20.09 -13.87 10.83
CA ALA A 43 -19.46 -13.85 12.15
C ALA A 43 -20.41 -13.31 13.23
N ILE A 44 -21.14 -12.25 12.92
CA ILE A 44 -22.15 -11.66 13.83
C ILE A 44 -23.37 -12.57 13.97
N ILE A 45 -23.96 -13.05 12.86
CA ILE A 45 -25.17 -13.89 12.87
C ILE A 45 -24.91 -15.21 13.61
N LEU A 46 -23.74 -15.79 13.48
CA LEU A 46 -23.36 -17.03 14.17
C LEU A 46 -22.97 -16.79 15.64
N GLY A 47 -22.89 -15.52 16.10
CA GLY A 47 -22.62 -15.19 17.49
C GLY A 47 -21.15 -15.28 17.89
N LEU A 48 -20.21 -15.22 16.93
CA LEU A 48 -18.77 -15.08 17.24
C LEU A 48 -18.44 -13.73 17.88
N LEU A 49 -19.20 -12.71 17.48
CA LEU A 49 -19.17 -11.37 18.03
C LEU A 49 -20.61 -10.85 18.13
N ASN A 50 -20.88 -10.03 19.13
CA ASN A 50 -22.10 -9.23 19.13
C ASN A 50 -21.92 -7.97 18.29
N GLN A 51 -23.02 -7.24 18.02
CA GLN A 51 -22.98 -6.04 17.18
C GLN A 51 -22.10 -4.92 17.77
N GLU A 52 -22.07 -4.76 19.08
CA GLU A 52 -21.29 -3.73 19.78
C GLU A 52 -19.78 -4.03 19.60
N GLN A 53 -19.37 -5.27 19.87
CA GLN A 53 -18.00 -5.74 19.65
C GLN A 53 -17.58 -5.61 18.18
N ALA A 54 -18.49 -5.87 17.23
CA ALA A 54 -18.20 -5.72 15.81
C ALA A 54 -17.96 -4.24 15.41
N ILE A 55 -18.69 -3.29 16.03
CA ILE A 55 -18.50 -1.85 15.79
C ILE A 55 -17.19 -1.38 16.43
N GLU A 56 -16.89 -1.81 17.65
CA GLU A 56 -15.65 -1.47 18.37
C GLU A 56 -14.40 -2.00 17.65
N ALA A 57 -14.51 -3.13 16.96
CA ALA A 57 -13.42 -3.71 16.20
C ALA A 57 -13.02 -2.90 14.97
N VAL A 58 -13.88 -2.00 14.46
CA VAL A 58 -13.59 -1.20 13.28
C VAL A 58 -12.65 -0.06 13.62
N ASP A 59 -11.48 -0.07 13.02
CA ASP A 59 -10.53 1.04 13.13
C ASP A 59 -10.93 2.21 12.20
N PHE A 60 -11.68 3.15 12.77
CA PHE A 60 -12.10 4.35 12.06
C PHE A 60 -10.94 5.28 11.70
N ASN A 61 -9.83 5.25 12.45
CA ASN A 61 -8.65 6.06 12.12
C ASN A 61 -8.06 5.63 10.77
N THR A 62 -7.90 4.34 10.55
CA THR A 62 -7.50 3.78 9.25
C THR A 62 -8.47 4.17 8.13
N LEU A 63 -9.78 4.01 8.34
CA LEU A 63 -10.78 4.34 7.31
C LEU A 63 -10.77 5.83 6.94
N PHE A 64 -10.71 6.72 7.93
CA PHE A 64 -10.67 8.16 7.72
C PHE A 64 -9.40 8.61 7.04
N LEU A 65 -8.25 7.99 7.36
CA LEU A 65 -6.98 8.25 6.70
C LEU A 65 -7.04 7.88 5.22
N LEU A 66 -7.54 6.70 4.90
CA LEU A 66 -7.70 6.24 3.52
C LEU A 66 -8.65 7.17 2.74
N ILE A 67 -9.86 7.41 3.24
CA ILE A 67 -10.85 8.28 2.58
C ILE A 67 -10.27 9.68 2.37
N GLY A 68 -9.68 10.27 3.41
CA GLY A 68 -9.12 11.62 3.35
C GLY A 68 -8.03 11.74 2.30
N MET A 69 -7.08 10.80 2.27
CA MET A 69 -5.99 10.83 1.29
C MET A 69 -6.48 10.57 -0.12
N MET A 70 -7.39 9.62 -0.34
CA MET A 70 -7.98 9.35 -1.66
C MET A 70 -8.69 10.59 -2.24
N VAL A 71 -9.45 11.33 -1.41
CA VAL A 71 -10.10 12.58 -1.82
C VAL A 71 -9.07 13.66 -2.18
N ILE A 72 -8.04 13.86 -1.34
CA ILE A 72 -7.00 14.87 -1.61
C ILE A 72 -6.29 14.58 -2.93
N VAL A 73 -5.87 13.32 -3.12
CA VAL A 73 -5.14 12.89 -4.32
C VAL A 73 -6.04 12.92 -5.56
N GLY A 74 -7.30 12.52 -5.41
CA GLY A 74 -8.29 12.59 -6.49
C GLY A 74 -8.49 14.02 -7.01
N ILE A 75 -8.64 15.00 -6.11
CA ILE A 75 -8.71 16.41 -6.48
C ILE A 75 -7.39 16.89 -7.13
N MET A 76 -6.25 16.47 -6.57
CA MET A 76 -4.93 16.84 -7.10
C MET A 76 -4.70 16.27 -8.50
N LYS A 77 -5.21 15.08 -8.81
CA LYS A 77 -5.17 14.45 -10.13
C LYS A 77 -5.79 15.33 -11.22
N GLU A 78 -6.89 16.05 -10.93
CA GLU A 78 -7.55 16.92 -11.88
C GLU A 78 -6.68 18.11 -12.34
N THR A 79 -5.67 18.49 -11.53
CA THR A 79 -4.73 19.56 -11.87
C THR A 79 -3.80 19.23 -13.04
N GLY A 80 -3.57 17.93 -13.31
CA GLY A 80 -2.62 17.45 -14.31
C GLY A 80 -1.18 17.39 -13.83
N ILE A 81 -0.92 17.52 -12.54
CA ILE A 81 0.45 17.55 -11.96
C ILE A 81 1.24 16.27 -12.26
N PHE A 82 0.60 15.11 -12.21
CA PHE A 82 1.28 13.82 -12.44
C PHE A 82 1.79 13.71 -13.88
N GLN A 83 0.96 14.13 -14.86
CA GLN A 83 1.37 14.20 -16.28
C GLN A 83 2.50 15.22 -16.47
N TYR A 84 2.40 16.37 -15.82
CA TYR A 84 3.44 17.40 -15.86
C TYR A 84 4.78 16.84 -15.37
N VAL A 85 4.80 16.23 -14.18
CA VAL A 85 6.02 15.66 -13.58
C VAL A 85 6.63 14.59 -14.48
N ALA A 86 5.82 13.67 -15.03
CA ALA A 86 6.31 12.60 -15.88
C ALA A 86 6.91 13.14 -17.22
N ILE A 87 6.28 14.18 -17.83
CA ILE A 87 6.83 14.81 -19.04
C ILE A 87 8.12 15.57 -18.73
N VAL A 88 8.19 16.32 -17.63
CA VAL A 88 9.41 17.00 -17.19
C VAL A 88 10.53 15.99 -16.95
N ALA A 89 10.23 14.91 -16.27
CA ALA A 89 11.16 13.82 -16.02
C ALA A 89 11.70 13.19 -17.31
N ALA A 90 10.81 12.90 -18.27
CA ALA A 90 11.23 12.38 -19.56
C ALA A 90 12.15 13.36 -20.34
N LYS A 91 11.88 14.67 -20.21
CA LYS A 91 12.73 15.71 -20.82
C LYS A 91 14.08 15.86 -20.11
N SER A 92 14.12 15.78 -18.77
CA SER A 92 15.36 15.90 -18.01
C SER A 92 16.42 14.87 -18.42
N VAL A 93 15.96 13.66 -18.74
CA VAL A 93 16.83 12.58 -19.25
C VAL A 93 16.95 12.55 -20.79
N ARG A 94 16.54 13.64 -21.48
CA ARG A 94 16.55 13.79 -22.94
C ARG A 94 15.84 12.65 -23.67
N ALA A 95 14.74 12.14 -23.08
CA ALA A 95 13.98 10.99 -23.56
C ALA A 95 14.85 9.75 -23.87
N SER A 96 15.96 9.58 -23.17
CA SER A 96 16.77 8.36 -23.30
C SER A 96 16.05 7.19 -22.63
N PRO A 97 15.91 6.00 -23.27
CA PRO A 97 15.16 4.90 -22.70
C PRO A 97 15.67 4.44 -21.33
N ARG A 98 16.98 4.37 -21.17
CA ARG A 98 17.66 4.03 -19.92
C ARG A 98 17.35 5.05 -18.81
N GLY A 99 17.51 6.34 -19.10
CA GLY A 99 17.23 7.41 -18.16
C GLY A 99 15.73 7.49 -17.84
N LEU A 100 14.85 7.26 -18.82
CA LEU A 100 13.41 7.25 -18.63
C LEU A 100 12.98 6.14 -17.65
N MET A 101 13.52 4.92 -17.80
CA MET A 101 13.27 3.83 -16.85
C MET A 101 13.66 4.25 -15.43
N ALA A 102 14.87 4.74 -15.26
CA ALA A 102 15.37 5.12 -13.93
C ALA A 102 14.55 6.26 -13.30
N VAL A 103 14.30 7.35 -14.06
CA VAL A 103 13.60 8.52 -13.50
C VAL A 103 12.13 8.23 -13.19
N LEU A 104 11.43 7.45 -14.03
CA LEU A 104 10.04 7.06 -13.75
C LEU A 104 9.95 6.12 -12.56
N SER A 105 10.90 5.19 -12.38
CA SER A 105 10.98 4.33 -11.20
C SER A 105 11.17 5.14 -9.91
N VAL A 106 12.06 6.12 -9.92
CA VAL A 106 12.27 7.01 -8.75
C VAL A 106 11.02 7.82 -8.45
N ILE A 107 10.39 8.41 -9.48
CA ILE A 107 9.15 9.17 -9.30
C ILE A 107 8.04 8.31 -8.73
N THR A 108 7.89 7.08 -9.22
CA THR A 108 6.90 6.13 -8.70
C THR A 108 7.19 5.79 -7.24
N ALA A 109 8.44 5.52 -6.86
CA ALA A 109 8.78 5.26 -5.47
C ALA A 109 8.50 6.48 -4.58
N VAL A 110 8.86 7.70 -5.02
CA VAL A 110 8.59 8.92 -4.26
C VAL A 110 7.08 9.19 -4.15
N PHE A 111 6.34 9.08 -5.24
CA PHE A 111 4.89 9.29 -5.17
C PHE A 111 4.22 8.26 -4.29
N SER A 112 4.61 6.99 -4.38
CA SER A 112 4.05 5.93 -3.56
C SER A 112 4.36 6.10 -2.06
N ALA A 113 5.43 6.77 -1.70
CA ALA A 113 5.71 7.10 -0.31
C ALA A 113 4.76 8.18 0.28
N PHE A 114 4.16 9.04 -0.56
CA PHE A 114 3.26 10.12 -0.12
C PHE A 114 1.79 9.95 -0.54
N LEU A 115 1.57 9.06 -1.49
CA LEU A 115 0.25 8.60 -1.94
C LEU A 115 0.19 7.10 -1.59
N ASP A 116 -0.88 6.41 -1.81
CA ASP A 116 -0.83 4.96 -1.73
C ASP A 116 -0.25 4.35 -3.03
N ASN A 117 0.20 3.08 -2.95
CA ASN A 117 0.80 2.36 -4.07
C ASN A 117 -0.19 2.14 -5.23
N VAL A 118 -1.49 1.90 -4.93
CA VAL A 118 -2.54 1.69 -5.94
C VAL A 118 -2.82 2.98 -6.70
N THR A 119 -3.08 4.07 -5.99
CA THR A 119 -3.30 5.39 -6.60
C THR A 119 -2.09 5.82 -7.43
N THR A 120 -0.87 5.59 -6.92
CA THR A 120 0.35 5.92 -7.65
C THR A 120 0.44 5.21 -9.00
N VAL A 121 0.20 3.90 -9.05
CA VAL A 121 0.24 3.16 -10.34
C VAL A 121 -0.92 3.54 -11.25
N MET A 122 -2.10 3.81 -10.71
CA MET A 122 -3.24 4.31 -11.50
C MET A 122 -2.93 5.63 -12.23
N LEU A 123 -2.09 6.48 -11.62
CA LEU A 123 -1.72 7.78 -12.19
C LEU A 123 -0.55 7.66 -13.17
N ILE A 124 0.47 6.87 -12.83
CA ILE A 124 1.74 6.84 -13.57
C ILE A 124 1.72 5.82 -14.71
N VAL A 125 1.10 4.65 -14.53
CA VAL A 125 1.17 3.57 -15.54
C VAL A 125 0.59 3.94 -16.91
N PRO A 126 -0.57 4.62 -17.02
CA PRO A 126 -1.06 5.07 -18.31
C PRO A 126 -0.07 5.99 -19.04
N ILE A 127 0.65 6.84 -18.28
CA ILE A 127 1.65 7.74 -18.84
C ILE A 127 2.90 6.95 -19.28
N VAL A 128 3.31 5.96 -18.49
CA VAL A 128 4.42 5.07 -18.83
C VAL A 128 4.13 4.30 -20.13
N ILE A 129 2.93 3.76 -20.27
CA ILE A 129 2.50 3.07 -21.51
C ILE A 129 2.57 4.04 -22.69
N LEU A 130 2.00 5.21 -22.58
CA LEU A 130 2.02 6.24 -23.64
C LEU A 130 3.46 6.62 -24.04
N LEU A 131 4.33 6.87 -23.07
CA LEU A 131 5.73 7.25 -23.32
C LEU A 131 6.53 6.12 -23.99
N THR A 132 6.32 4.88 -23.55
CA THR A 132 7.00 3.70 -24.13
C THR A 132 6.54 3.42 -25.55
N GLU A 133 5.25 3.54 -25.84
CA GLU A 133 4.70 3.40 -27.19
C GLU A 133 5.25 4.46 -28.14
N GLN A 134 5.29 5.73 -27.69
CA GLN A 134 5.85 6.82 -28.51
C GLN A 134 7.34 6.64 -28.81
N LEU A 135 8.09 6.06 -27.88
CA LEU A 135 9.48 5.71 -28.07
C LEU A 135 9.67 4.38 -28.80
N LYS A 136 8.57 3.67 -29.14
CA LYS A 136 8.59 2.33 -29.76
C LYS A 136 9.38 1.32 -28.93
N LEU A 137 9.24 1.39 -27.60
CA LEU A 137 9.83 0.48 -26.64
C LEU A 137 8.80 -0.58 -26.22
N LYS A 138 9.30 -1.73 -25.75
CA LYS A 138 8.44 -2.74 -25.11
C LYS A 138 8.04 -2.24 -23.71
N PRO A 139 6.75 -2.10 -23.38
CA PRO A 139 6.32 -1.55 -22.08
C PRO A 139 6.65 -2.44 -20.90
N PHE A 140 6.71 -3.76 -21.07
CA PHE A 140 6.83 -4.74 -19.98
C PHE A 140 7.93 -4.45 -18.95
N PRO A 141 9.20 -4.12 -19.31
CA PRO A 141 10.23 -3.82 -18.32
C PRO A 141 9.91 -2.57 -17.49
N PHE A 142 9.28 -1.57 -18.12
CA PHE A 142 8.84 -0.36 -17.43
C PHE A 142 7.68 -0.65 -16.48
N LEU A 143 6.71 -1.47 -16.90
CA LEU A 143 5.56 -1.85 -16.08
C LEU A 143 6.01 -2.69 -14.87
N LEU A 144 6.92 -3.63 -15.06
CA LEU A 144 7.55 -4.38 -13.96
C LEU A 144 8.24 -3.43 -12.98
N ALA A 145 8.97 -2.43 -13.49
CA ALA A 145 9.58 -1.41 -12.64
C ALA A 145 8.53 -0.62 -11.85
N GLN A 146 7.40 -0.22 -12.49
CA GLN A 146 6.34 0.51 -11.77
C GLN A 146 5.77 -0.32 -10.61
N ILE A 147 5.53 -1.61 -10.81
CA ILE A 147 5.07 -2.52 -9.75
C ILE A 147 6.06 -2.54 -8.59
N ILE A 148 7.32 -2.89 -8.88
CA ILE A 148 8.34 -3.05 -7.84
C ILE A 148 8.57 -1.73 -7.08
N PHE A 149 8.72 -0.62 -7.80
CA PHE A 149 9.04 0.67 -7.17
C PHE A 149 7.84 1.33 -6.49
N SER A 150 6.59 1.00 -6.86
CA SER A 150 5.42 1.47 -6.10
C SER A 150 5.33 0.79 -4.73
N ASN A 151 5.46 -0.53 -4.67
CA ASN A 151 5.42 -1.26 -3.40
C ASN A 151 6.65 -0.94 -2.52
N VAL A 152 7.85 -0.88 -3.10
CA VAL A 152 9.06 -0.46 -2.39
C VAL A 152 8.91 0.96 -1.83
N GLY A 153 8.48 1.92 -2.64
CA GLY A 153 8.27 3.30 -2.21
C GLY A 153 7.20 3.43 -1.13
N GLY A 154 6.07 2.73 -1.30
CA GLY A 154 4.98 2.70 -0.34
C GLY A 154 5.38 2.18 1.04
N THR A 155 6.35 1.27 1.11
CA THR A 155 6.87 0.75 2.38
C THR A 155 7.57 1.82 3.24
N ALA A 156 8.01 2.94 2.64
CA ALA A 156 8.82 3.95 3.32
C ALA A 156 8.06 4.76 4.38
N THR A 157 6.76 4.89 4.27
CA THR A 157 5.96 5.78 5.13
C THR A 157 4.65 5.12 5.57
N LEU A 158 4.03 5.73 6.58
CA LEU A 158 2.74 5.28 7.12
C LEU A 158 1.64 5.21 6.04
N ILE A 159 1.57 6.16 5.13
CA ILE A 159 0.48 6.33 4.17
C ILE A 159 0.73 5.66 2.82
N GLY A 160 1.95 5.19 2.58
CA GLY A 160 2.36 4.70 1.26
C GLY A 160 1.83 3.31 0.89
N ASP A 161 1.43 2.50 1.87
CA ASP A 161 0.83 1.18 1.65
C ASP A 161 -0.21 0.90 2.75
N PRO A 162 -1.41 0.39 2.44
CA PRO A 162 -2.44 0.10 3.42
C PRO A 162 -2.01 -0.75 4.64
N PRO A 163 -1.16 -1.78 4.51
CA PRO A 163 -0.59 -2.48 5.67
C PRO A 163 0.09 -1.58 6.70
N ASN A 164 0.80 -0.54 6.23
CA ASN A 164 1.47 0.40 7.12
C ASN A 164 0.48 1.21 7.95
N ILE A 165 -0.63 1.63 7.31
CA ILE A 165 -1.72 2.35 7.97
C ILE A 165 -2.34 1.47 9.07
N LEU A 166 -2.59 0.19 8.78
CA LEU A 166 -3.11 -0.78 9.76
C LEU A 166 -2.19 -0.92 10.97
N ILE A 167 -0.90 -1.16 10.72
CA ILE A 167 0.08 -1.33 11.79
C ILE A 167 0.22 -0.03 12.58
N GLY A 168 0.39 1.11 11.89
CA GLY A 168 0.56 2.40 12.55
C GLY A 168 -0.63 2.79 13.42
N SER A 169 -1.86 2.57 12.95
CA SER A 169 -3.08 2.83 13.72
C SER A 169 -3.18 1.90 14.94
N ALA A 170 -2.93 0.60 14.75
CA ALA A 170 -3.08 -0.40 15.80
C ALA A 170 -2.09 -0.24 16.97
N VAL A 171 -0.91 0.32 16.73
CA VAL A 171 0.16 0.43 17.73
C VAL A 171 0.63 1.86 18.01
N GLY A 172 -0.04 2.85 17.42
CA GLY A 172 0.24 4.26 17.66
C GLY A 172 1.55 4.77 17.02
N LEU A 173 2.04 4.12 15.96
CA LEU A 173 3.23 4.57 15.24
C LEU A 173 2.90 5.75 14.32
N SER A 174 3.69 6.81 14.41
CA SER A 174 3.50 8.03 13.65
C SER A 174 4.08 7.94 12.22
N PHE A 175 3.73 8.89 11.38
CA PHE A 175 4.34 9.06 10.05
C PHE A 175 5.86 9.20 10.13
N THR A 176 6.36 9.92 11.13
CA THR A 176 7.80 10.12 11.35
C THR A 176 8.50 8.83 11.78
N ASP A 177 7.85 7.98 12.57
CA ASP A 177 8.41 6.68 12.95
C ASP A 177 8.64 5.80 11.72
N PHE A 178 7.66 5.71 10.83
CA PHE A 178 7.85 5.00 9.56
C PHE A 178 8.96 5.62 8.72
N LEU A 179 8.96 6.92 8.53
CA LEU A 179 9.93 7.61 7.67
C LEU A 179 11.37 7.40 8.15
N PHE A 180 11.63 7.50 9.45
CA PHE A 180 12.98 7.35 9.99
C PHE A 180 13.42 5.90 10.15
N ASN A 181 12.50 4.98 10.41
CA ASN A 181 12.83 3.58 10.59
C ASN A 181 12.83 2.79 9.28
N MET A 182 11.89 3.06 8.36
CA MET A 182 11.80 2.35 7.08
C MET A 182 12.50 3.07 5.93
N GLY A 183 12.51 4.42 5.95
CA GLY A 183 13.11 5.24 4.91
C GLY A 183 14.54 4.83 4.53
N PRO A 184 15.47 4.66 5.46
CA PRO A 184 16.84 4.26 5.14
C PRO A 184 16.94 2.91 4.42
N ALA A 185 16.18 1.90 4.89
CA ALA A 185 16.11 0.60 4.22
C ALA A 185 15.59 0.74 2.79
N ILE A 186 14.52 1.50 2.62
CA ILE A 186 13.88 1.69 1.30
C ILE A 186 14.78 2.46 0.35
N VAL A 187 15.51 3.48 0.80
CA VAL A 187 16.50 4.17 -0.03
C VAL A 187 17.58 3.19 -0.52
N CYS A 188 18.13 2.34 0.37
CA CYS A 188 19.08 1.30 -0.03
C CYS A 188 18.48 0.35 -1.08
N ILE A 189 17.26 -0.13 -0.85
CA ILE A 189 16.56 -1.03 -1.77
C ILE A 189 16.33 -0.35 -3.13
N VAL A 190 15.85 0.90 -3.14
CA VAL A 190 15.64 1.68 -4.38
C VAL A 190 16.94 1.80 -5.18
N VAL A 191 18.06 2.14 -4.54
CA VAL A 191 19.37 2.28 -5.22
C VAL A 191 19.82 0.95 -5.82
N VAL A 192 19.73 -0.15 -5.07
CA VAL A 192 20.10 -1.49 -5.56
C VAL A 192 19.18 -1.90 -6.71
N MET A 193 17.87 -1.72 -6.57
CA MET A 193 16.90 -2.09 -7.61
C MET A 193 17.08 -1.26 -8.88
N LEU A 194 17.40 0.03 -8.80
CA LEU A 194 17.76 0.83 -9.97
C LEU A 194 18.97 0.23 -10.70
N GLY A 195 19.99 -0.20 -9.95
CA GLY A 195 21.15 -0.90 -10.52
C GLY A 195 20.77 -2.21 -11.20
N VAL A 196 19.90 -3.01 -10.59
CA VAL A 196 19.41 -4.29 -11.15
C VAL A 196 18.61 -4.04 -12.44
N PHE A 197 17.65 -3.10 -12.42
CA PHE A 197 16.86 -2.77 -13.61
C PHE A 197 17.73 -2.18 -14.73
N ASP A 198 18.72 -1.38 -14.39
CA ASP A 198 19.68 -0.88 -15.37
C ASP A 198 20.51 -2.02 -15.98
N PHE A 199 21.00 -2.94 -15.16
CA PHE A 199 21.82 -4.06 -15.61
C PHE A 199 21.07 -5.01 -16.54
N PHE A 200 19.85 -5.42 -16.18
CA PHE A 200 19.10 -6.42 -16.95
C PHE A 200 18.35 -5.82 -18.15
N TRP A 201 17.86 -4.60 -18.05
CA TRP A 201 17.04 -3.99 -19.09
C TRP A 201 17.58 -2.65 -19.57
N GLY A 202 17.91 -1.71 -18.69
CA GLY A 202 18.23 -0.32 -19.03
C GLY A 202 19.30 -0.18 -20.11
N ARG A 203 20.38 -0.94 -20.00
CA ARG A 203 21.51 -0.94 -20.96
C ARG A 203 21.14 -1.43 -22.36
N HIS A 204 20.10 -2.26 -22.46
CA HIS A 204 19.71 -2.91 -23.72
C HIS A 204 18.57 -2.17 -24.43
N LEU A 205 18.00 -1.13 -23.79
CA LEU A 205 16.92 -0.34 -24.36
C LEU A 205 17.48 0.63 -25.42
N THR A 206 16.95 0.53 -26.62
CA THR A 206 17.32 1.41 -27.75
C THR A 206 16.08 2.00 -28.39
N THR A 207 16.18 3.25 -28.83
CA THR A 207 15.11 3.94 -29.57
C THR A 207 15.71 4.88 -30.61
N SER A 208 14.91 5.25 -31.62
CA SER A 208 15.35 6.14 -32.68
C SER A 208 15.47 7.59 -32.22
N MET A 209 16.41 8.34 -32.80
CA MET A 209 16.55 9.77 -32.55
C MET A 209 15.28 10.54 -32.92
N ARG A 210 14.54 10.09 -33.95
CA ARG A 210 13.26 10.71 -34.36
C ARG A 210 12.20 10.57 -33.29
N ALA A 211 12.05 9.39 -32.66
CA ALA A 211 11.10 9.17 -31.57
C ALA A 211 11.44 10.03 -30.34
N ARG A 212 12.73 10.11 -30.00
CA ARG A 212 13.20 10.99 -28.91
C ARG A 212 12.90 12.46 -29.19
N ALA A 213 13.21 12.94 -30.41
CA ALA A 213 12.95 14.31 -30.82
C ALA A 213 11.46 14.65 -30.81
N HIS A 214 10.59 13.69 -31.16
CA HIS A 214 9.14 13.88 -31.09
C HIS A 214 8.69 14.07 -29.64
N LEU A 215 9.12 13.22 -28.71
CA LEU A 215 8.77 13.33 -27.29
C LEU A 215 9.28 14.64 -26.67
N LEU A 216 10.46 15.11 -27.03
CA LEU A 216 11.03 16.36 -26.52
C LEU A 216 10.25 17.61 -26.95
N ARG A 217 9.42 17.54 -28.00
CA ARG A 217 8.53 18.64 -28.42
C ARG A 217 7.30 18.83 -27.55
N TYR A 218 6.95 17.84 -26.72
CA TYR A 218 5.84 18.00 -25.77
C TYR A 218 6.11 19.15 -24.81
N GLU A 219 5.11 19.99 -24.61
CA GLU A 219 5.18 21.11 -23.68
C GLU A 219 4.58 20.70 -22.33
N PRO A 220 5.39 20.54 -21.27
CA PRO A 220 4.90 20.09 -19.97
C PRO A 220 3.79 20.99 -19.41
N ALA A 221 3.92 22.32 -19.61
CA ALA A 221 2.96 23.30 -19.11
C ALA A 221 1.53 23.06 -19.61
N LYS A 222 1.35 22.46 -20.79
CA LYS A 222 0.02 22.12 -21.33
C LYS A 222 -0.68 20.98 -20.56
N ALA A 223 0.08 20.20 -19.77
CA ALA A 223 -0.50 19.18 -18.91
C ALA A 223 -1.17 19.78 -17.67
N LEU A 224 -0.73 20.95 -17.21
CA LEU A 224 -1.33 21.64 -16.07
C LEU A 224 -2.63 22.35 -16.50
N LYS A 225 -3.75 21.88 -15.95
CA LYS A 225 -5.09 22.38 -16.30
C LYS A 225 -5.55 23.52 -15.39
N ASN A 226 -5.21 23.48 -14.10
CA ASN A 226 -5.69 24.42 -13.09
C ASN A 226 -4.60 24.77 -12.07
N HIS A 227 -3.90 25.87 -12.27
CA HIS A 227 -2.83 26.32 -11.39
C HIS A 227 -3.33 26.74 -10.01
N SER A 228 -4.52 27.32 -9.92
CA SER A 228 -5.10 27.73 -8.63
C SER A 228 -5.41 26.51 -7.77
N LEU A 229 -6.02 25.50 -8.34
CA LEU A 229 -6.31 24.25 -7.66
C LEU A 229 -5.01 23.52 -7.24
N LEU A 230 -3.99 23.54 -8.11
CA LEU A 230 -2.68 22.95 -7.81
C LEU A 230 -2.05 23.58 -6.56
N ILE A 231 -2.05 24.91 -6.47
CA ILE A 231 -1.49 25.62 -5.28
C ILE A 231 -2.28 25.26 -4.03
N LYS A 232 -3.62 25.26 -4.11
CA LYS A 232 -4.49 24.86 -2.99
C LYS A 232 -4.23 23.42 -2.55
N SER A 233 -4.07 22.50 -3.51
CA SER A 233 -3.78 21.08 -3.24
C SER A 233 -2.44 20.88 -2.54
N PHE A 234 -1.38 21.55 -3.00
CA PHE A 234 -0.08 21.48 -2.34
C PHE A 234 -0.08 22.14 -0.96
N PHE A 235 -0.81 23.24 -0.79
CA PHE A 235 -0.96 23.89 0.50
C PHE A 235 -1.65 22.95 1.51
N VAL A 236 -2.76 22.34 1.12
CA VAL A 236 -3.50 21.41 1.99
C VAL A 236 -2.69 20.15 2.24
N LEU A 237 -2.04 19.58 1.22
CA LEU A 237 -1.17 18.42 1.41
C LEU A 237 -0.02 18.74 2.39
N GLY A 238 0.59 19.92 2.27
CA GLY A 238 1.61 20.38 3.23
C GLY A 238 1.09 20.53 4.66
N LEU A 239 -0.14 21.03 4.84
CA LEU A 239 -0.81 21.09 6.14
C LEU A 239 -1.07 19.70 6.71
N VAL A 240 -1.54 18.75 5.88
CA VAL A 240 -1.80 17.37 6.30
C VAL A 240 -0.49 16.70 6.71
N MET A 241 0.59 16.84 5.93
CA MET A 241 1.90 16.31 6.28
C MET A 241 2.45 16.93 7.59
N ALA A 242 2.29 18.24 7.77
CA ALA A 242 2.61 18.89 9.03
C ALA A 242 1.75 18.37 10.19
N GLY A 243 0.46 18.11 9.95
CA GLY A 243 -0.44 17.50 10.92
C GLY A 243 -0.04 16.08 11.32
N PHE A 244 0.42 15.26 10.37
CA PHE A 244 0.93 13.91 10.68
C PHE A 244 2.20 13.90 11.52
N THR A 245 3.03 14.95 11.41
CA THR A 245 4.28 15.06 12.16
C THR A 245 4.11 15.81 13.49
N LEU A 246 3.41 16.94 13.47
CA LEU A 246 3.27 17.83 14.64
C LEU A 246 1.98 17.55 15.41
N GLY A 247 0.87 17.21 14.72
CA GLY A 247 -0.43 16.99 15.33
C GLY A 247 -0.44 15.77 16.25
N HIS A 248 0.18 14.68 15.83
CA HIS A 248 0.32 13.47 16.64
C HIS A 248 1.13 13.75 17.92
N ASN A 249 2.30 14.39 17.79
CA ASN A 249 3.23 14.61 18.90
C ASN A 249 2.79 15.70 19.90
N PHE A 250 2.09 16.75 19.43
CA PHE A 250 1.79 17.92 20.28
C PHE A 250 0.30 18.05 20.63
N LEU A 251 -0.60 17.60 19.77
CA LEU A 251 -2.06 17.79 19.92
C LEU A 251 -2.81 16.50 20.14
N HIS A 252 -2.12 15.35 20.09
CA HIS A 252 -2.74 14.00 20.17
C HIS A 252 -3.88 13.80 19.17
N ILE A 253 -3.76 14.43 17.98
CA ILE A 253 -4.74 14.28 16.89
C ILE A 253 -4.29 13.09 16.05
N GLU A 254 -5.20 12.16 15.82
CA GLU A 254 -4.96 11.00 14.99
C GLU A 254 -4.80 11.37 13.51
N THR A 255 -4.06 10.54 12.79
CA THR A 255 -3.75 10.75 11.36
C THR A 255 -5.01 10.73 10.49
N GLY A 256 -5.99 9.87 10.82
CA GLY A 256 -7.27 9.81 10.10
C GLY A 256 -8.06 11.12 10.21
N THR A 257 -8.14 11.70 11.39
CA THR A 257 -8.79 13.00 11.60
C THR A 257 -8.11 14.10 10.81
N THR A 258 -6.76 14.12 10.81
CA THR A 258 -5.97 15.10 10.05
C THR A 258 -6.20 14.98 8.55
N ALA A 259 -6.21 13.76 8.01
CA ALA A 259 -6.44 13.52 6.58
C ALA A 259 -7.86 13.93 6.16
N LEU A 260 -8.86 13.54 6.96
CA LEU A 260 -10.26 13.88 6.68
C LEU A 260 -10.51 15.40 6.75
N ALA A 261 -9.94 16.08 7.74
CA ALA A 261 -9.99 17.54 7.84
C ALA A 261 -9.32 18.22 6.64
N GLY A 262 -8.15 17.71 6.20
CA GLY A 262 -7.48 18.17 4.99
C GLY A 262 -8.33 17.99 3.74
N ALA A 263 -8.95 16.83 3.57
CA ALA A 263 -9.87 16.56 2.47
C ALA A 263 -11.07 17.53 2.44
N ALA A 264 -11.70 17.73 3.60
CA ALA A 264 -12.80 18.66 3.74
C ALA A 264 -12.37 20.11 3.42
N LEU A 265 -11.21 20.53 3.90
CA LEU A 265 -10.63 21.84 3.60
C LEU A 265 -10.35 21.99 2.10
N LEU A 266 -9.77 20.98 1.44
CA LEU A 266 -9.48 21.06 0.01
C LEU A 266 -10.75 21.10 -0.82
N MET A 267 -11.77 20.29 -0.51
CA MET A 267 -13.09 20.36 -1.15
C MET A 267 -13.75 21.74 -0.97
N PHE A 268 -13.67 22.32 0.23
CA PHE A 268 -14.17 23.66 0.49
C PHE A 268 -13.44 24.72 -0.34
N LEU A 269 -12.11 24.68 -0.38
CA LEU A 269 -11.29 25.61 -1.16
C LEU A 269 -11.51 25.46 -2.67
N ASP A 270 -11.72 24.23 -3.16
CA ASP A 270 -12.02 23.98 -4.58
C ASP A 270 -13.42 24.49 -4.95
N GLY A 271 -14.39 24.35 -4.03
CA GLY A 271 -15.75 24.87 -4.21
C GLY A 271 -15.87 26.40 -4.06
N PHE A 272 -14.86 27.07 -3.46
CA PHE A 272 -14.97 28.49 -3.13
C PHE A 272 -15.11 29.37 -4.39
N GLY A 273 -16.11 30.27 -4.40
CA GLY A 273 -16.40 31.17 -5.53
C GLY A 273 -17.26 30.55 -6.64
N HIS A 274 -17.60 29.27 -6.58
CA HIS A 274 -18.49 28.62 -7.57
C HIS A 274 -19.96 28.65 -7.15
N LYS A 275 -20.86 28.49 -8.13
CA LYS A 275 -22.31 28.33 -7.88
C LYS A 275 -22.59 26.99 -7.18
N LEU A 276 -23.71 26.90 -6.47
CA LEU A 276 -24.07 25.70 -5.69
C LEU A 276 -24.10 24.42 -6.55
N THR A 277 -24.59 24.49 -7.77
CA THR A 277 -24.63 23.36 -8.71
C THR A 277 -23.23 22.86 -9.08
N GLU A 278 -22.26 23.77 -9.26
CA GLU A 278 -20.86 23.43 -9.52
C GLU A 278 -20.17 22.88 -8.27
N LYS A 279 -20.43 23.46 -7.09
CA LYS A 279 -19.91 22.95 -5.81
C LYS A 279 -20.34 21.50 -5.59
N ASN A 280 -21.62 21.21 -5.79
CA ASN A 280 -22.15 19.85 -5.64
C ASN A 280 -21.49 18.89 -6.67
N LYS A 281 -21.33 19.32 -7.92
CA LYS A 281 -20.67 18.50 -8.96
C LYS A 281 -19.22 18.17 -8.57
N LYS A 282 -18.46 19.15 -8.07
CA LYS A 282 -17.07 18.96 -7.60
C LYS A 282 -16.99 18.05 -6.40
N ALA A 283 -17.87 18.24 -5.41
CA ALA A 283 -17.93 17.35 -4.24
C ALA A 283 -18.24 15.90 -4.65
N HIS A 284 -19.23 15.70 -5.54
CA HIS A 284 -19.52 14.36 -6.06
C HIS A 284 -18.31 13.76 -6.81
N ALA A 285 -17.62 14.54 -7.62
CA ALA A 285 -16.42 14.07 -8.32
C ALA A 285 -15.33 13.64 -7.32
N ALA A 286 -15.10 14.41 -6.25
CA ALA A 286 -14.15 14.07 -5.22
C ALA A 286 -14.53 12.78 -4.47
N PHE A 287 -15.81 12.57 -4.15
CA PHE A 287 -16.27 11.33 -3.52
C PHE A 287 -16.19 10.11 -4.45
N HIS A 288 -16.26 10.31 -5.76
CA HIS A 288 -16.06 9.23 -6.74
C HIS A 288 -14.60 8.75 -6.85
N GLU A 289 -13.64 9.53 -6.40
CA GLU A 289 -12.22 9.11 -6.35
C GLU A 289 -11.95 8.20 -5.15
N VAL A 290 -12.87 8.09 -4.19
CA VAL A 290 -12.75 7.14 -3.07
C VAL A 290 -13.00 5.72 -3.58
N GLU A 291 -12.07 4.83 -3.32
CA GLU A 291 -12.20 3.40 -3.61
C GLU A 291 -13.09 2.72 -2.55
N TRP A 292 -14.40 2.86 -2.69
CA TRP A 292 -15.38 2.32 -1.74
C TRP A 292 -15.25 0.81 -1.54
N ASP A 293 -14.83 0.08 -2.55
CA ASP A 293 -14.54 -1.35 -2.44
C ASP A 293 -13.45 -1.61 -1.38
N THR A 294 -12.39 -0.81 -1.39
CA THR A 294 -11.31 -0.88 -0.40
C THR A 294 -11.82 -0.56 1.00
N ILE A 295 -12.63 0.49 1.16
CA ILE A 295 -13.21 0.89 2.46
C ILE A 295 -14.10 -0.21 3.03
N PHE A 296 -15.02 -0.76 2.25
CA PHE A 296 -15.90 -1.85 2.68
C PHE A 296 -15.13 -3.16 2.93
N PHE A 297 -14.07 -3.41 2.17
CA PHE A 297 -13.18 -4.54 2.43
C PHE A 297 -12.54 -4.44 3.82
N PHE A 298 -11.95 -3.28 4.17
CA PHE A 298 -11.36 -3.05 5.48
C PHE A 298 -12.39 -3.18 6.61
N LEU A 299 -13.57 -2.59 6.44
CA LEU A 299 -14.64 -2.68 7.42
C LEU A 299 -15.01 -4.15 7.72
N GLY A 300 -15.23 -4.95 6.69
CA GLY A 300 -15.53 -6.37 6.86
C GLY A 300 -14.36 -7.16 7.45
N LEU A 301 -13.14 -6.85 7.03
CA LEU A 301 -11.91 -7.51 7.48
C LEU A 301 -11.66 -7.29 8.98
N PHE A 302 -11.81 -6.08 9.50
CA PHE A 302 -11.67 -5.79 10.93
C PHE A 302 -12.57 -6.68 11.77
N ILE A 303 -13.84 -6.82 11.38
CA ILE A 303 -14.82 -7.64 12.11
C ILE A 303 -14.44 -9.13 12.06
N VAL A 304 -14.00 -9.62 10.89
CA VAL A 304 -13.57 -11.03 10.76
C VAL A 304 -12.32 -11.30 11.60
N VAL A 305 -11.34 -10.42 11.61
CA VAL A 305 -10.12 -10.56 12.44
C VAL A 305 -10.45 -10.51 13.92
N ALA A 306 -11.32 -9.59 14.35
CA ALA A 306 -11.79 -9.53 15.74
C ALA A 306 -12.50 -10.82 16.16
N SER A 307 -13.23 -11.49 15.25
CA SER A 307 -13.84 -12.78 15.54
C SER A 307 -12.81 -13.87 15.83
N LEU A 308 -11.66 -13.88 15.12
CA LEU A 308 -10.55 -14.79 15.40
C LEU A 308 -9.88 -14.49 16.74
N GLU A 309 -9.67 -13.21 17.02
CA GLU A 309 -9.07 -12.75 18.28
C GLU A 309 -9.93 -13.16 19.48
N HIS A 310 -11.23 -12.94 19.40
CA HIS A 310 -12.18 -13.29 20.47
C HIS A 310 -12.21 -14.79 20.79
N THR A 311 -11.92 -15.66 19.82
CA THR A 311 -11.80 -17.10 20.04
C THR A 311 -10.47 -17.52 20.67
N GLY A 312 -9.51 -16.63 20.86
CA GLY A 312 -8.18 -16.90 21.39
C GLY A 312 -7.23 -17.60 20.42
N LEU A 313 -7.61 -17.77 19.16
CA LEU A 313 -6.82 -18.46 18.14
C LEU A 313 -5.50 -17.73 17.85
N LEU A 314 -5.55 -16.39 17.81
CA LEU A 314 -4.39 -15.55 17.48
C LEU A 314 -3.33 -15.59 18.60
N ALA A 315 -3.76 -15.68 19.86
CA ALA A 315 -2.85 -15.92 20.99
C ALA A 315 -2.16 -17.31 20.91
N LEU A 316 -2.88 -18.34 20.47
CA LEU A 316 -2.29 -19.66 20.22
C LEU A 316 -1.25 -19.61 19.09
N ALA A 317 -1.53 -18.87 18.01
CA ALA A 317 -0.58 -18.67 16.92
C ALA A 317 0.69 -17.95 17.42
N ALA A 318 0.56 -16.92 18.26
CA ALA A 318 1.68 -16.21 18.88
C ALA A 318 2.54 -17.16 19.71
N GLN A 319 1.92 -18.00 20.56
CA GLN A 319 2.63 -19.00 21.36
C GLN A 319 3.38 -20.03 20.50
N GLN A 320 2.78 -20.49 19.41
CA GLN A 320 3.43 -21.41 18.47
C GLN A 320 4.66 -20.77 17.81
N ILE A 321 4.56 -19.53 17.33
CA ILE A 321 5.70 -18.83 16.73
C ILE A 321 6.81 -18.65 17.77
N THR A 322 6.47 -18.21 18.99
CA THR A 322 7.43 -18.02 20.08
C THR A 322 8.11 -19.33 20.48
N SER A 323 7.36 -20.44 20.51
CA SER A 323 7.93 -21.76 20.80
C SER A 323 8.85 -22.27 19.68
N LEU A 324 8.50 -22.04 18.41
CA LEU A 324 9.32 -22.41 17.25
C LEU A 324 10.65 -21.64 17.20
N THR A 325 10.70 -20.48 17.83
CA THR A 325 11.89 -19.62 17.87
C THR A 325 12.66 -19.74 19.19
N ASP A 326 12.30 -20.68 20.06
CA ASP A 326 12.86 -20.88 21.39
C ASP A 326 12.78 -19.60 22.28
N GLY A 327 11.83 -18.72 22.04
CA GLY A 327 11.73 -17.42 22.71
C GLY A 327 12.85 -16.44 22.35
N ASP A 328 13.60 -16.69 21.28
CA ASP A 328 14.65 -15.79 20.80
C ASP A 328 14.03 -14.65 19.98
N PHE A 329 14.23 -13.43 20.44
CA PHE A 329 13.63 -12.23 19.82
C PHE A 329 14.09 -12.00 18.38
N THR A 330 15.38 -12.19 18.11
CA THR A 330 15.96 -12.03 16.77
C THR A 330 15.40 -13.06 15.80
N LYS A 331 15.37 -14.34 16.22
CA LYS A 331 14.79 -15.41 15.39
C LYS A 331 13.31 -15.14 15.12
N THR A 332 12.56 -14.68 16.13
CA THR A 332 11.14 -14.34 15.99
C THR A 332 10.95 -13.24 14.96
N GLY A 333 11.72 -12.15 15.00
CA GLY A 333 11.68 -11.09 14.02
C GLY A 333 11.98 -11.57 12.59
N MET A 334 13.00 -12.43 12.45
CA MET A 334 13.34 -13.01 11.14
C MET A 334 12.25 -13.96 10.62
N VAL A 335 11.66 -14.79 11.49
CA VAL A 335 10.52 -15.64 11.10
C VAL A 335 9.33 -14.80 10.65
N ILE A 336 9.01 -13.72 11.37
CA ILE A 336 7.94 -12.78 10.97
C ILE A 336 8.27 -12.18 9.61
N LEU A 337 9.47 -11.68 9.36
CA LEU A 337 9.88 -11.09 8.08
C LEU A 337 9.67 -12.07 6.92
N TRP A 338 10.22 -13.28 7.03
CA TRP A 338 10.18 -14.26 5.94
C TRP A 338 8.80 -14.90 5.75
N ALA A 339 8.09 -15.20 6.84
CA ALA A 339 6.72 -15.68 6.77
C ALA A 339 5.81 -14.63 6.15
N SER A 340 5.93 -13.36 6.58
CA SER A 340 5.15 -12.26 6.01
C SER A 340 5.43 -12.08 4.51
N THR A 341 6.68 -12.20 4.10
CA THR A 341 7.05 -12.18 2.68
C THR A 341 6.37 -13.28 1.88
N PHE A 342 6.42 -14.50 2.41
CA PHE A 342 5.84 -15.66 1.72
C PHE A 342 4.31 -15.52 1.63
N PHE A 343 3.64 -15.27 2.74
CA PHE A 343 2.18 -15.17 2.73
C PHE A 343 1.69 -13.97 1.93
N SER A 344 2.31 -12.80 2.07
CA SER A 344 1.96 -11.60 1.31
C SER A 344 2.11 -11.79 -0.20
N ALA A 345 3.07 -12.58 -0.65
CA ALA A 345 3.22 -12.87 -2.08
C ALA A 345 2.03 -13.62 -2.68
N PHE A 346 1.28 -14.41 -1.90
CA PHE A 346 0.21 -15.30 -2.41
C PHE A 346 -1.20 -14.91 -1.94
N VAL A 347 -1.33 -14.15 -0.83
CA VAL A 347 -2.63 -13.94 -0.18
C VAL A 347 -3.13 -12.50 -0.25
N ASN A 348 -2.35 -11.55 -0.73
CA ASN A 348 -2.52 -10.10 -0.55
C ASN A 348 -2.03 -9.65 0.85
N ASN A 349 -1.33 -8.52 0.86
CA ASN A 349 -0.66 -8.01 2.06
C ASN A 349 -1.63 -7.54 3.16
N ILE A 350 -2.78 -6.97 2.79
CA ILE A 350 -3.72 -6.35 3.74
C ILE A 350 -4.32 -7.37 4.72
N PRO A 351 -5.03 -8.45 4.29
CA PRO A 351 -5.66 -9.39 5.23
C PRO A 351 -4.63 -10.15 6.04
N PHE A 352 -3.45 -10.40 5.50
CA PHE A 352 -2.37 -11.03 6.23
C PHE A 352 -1.91 -10.15 7.40
N VAL A 353 -1.61 -8.87 7.14
CA VAL A 353 -1.17 -7.92 8.17
C VAL A 353 -2.24 -7.73 9.23
N ALA A 354 -3.50 -7.55 8.85
CA ALA A 354 -4.60 -7.42 9.80
C ALA A 354 -4.67 -8.61 10.79
N THR A 355 -4.40 -9.83 10.30
CA THR A 355 -4.35 -11.03 11.15
C THR A 355 -3.10 -11.08 12.02
N MET A 356 -1.96 -10.58 11.53
CA MET A 356 -0.69 -10.61 12.26
C MET A 356 -0.59 -9.58 13.38
N ILE A 357 -1.33 -8.47 13.30
CA ILE A 357 -1.33 -7.42 14.33
C ILE A 357 -1.65 -8.00 15.71
N PRO A 358 -2.81 -8.62 15.99
CA PRO A 358 -3.09 -9.18 17.30
C PRO A 358 -2.18 -10.36 17.68
N VAL A 359 -1.60 -11.08 16.70
CA VAL A 359 -0.59 -12.12 16.96
C VAL A 359 0.65 -11.49 17.58
N ILE A 360 1.21 -10.42 16.99
CA ILE A 360 2.40 -9.75 17.53
C ILE A 360 2.07 -9.05 18.86
N GLN A 361 0.89 -8.44 19.01
CA GLN A 361 0.44 -7.86 20.27
C GLN A 361 0.43 -8.90 21.41
N SER A 362 -0.03 -10.12 21.12
CA SER A 362 -0.02 -11.25 22.08
C SER A 362 1.39 -11.73 22.45
N MET A 363 2.42 -11.43 21.65
CA MET A 363 3.82 -11.72 21.98
C MET A 363 4.38 -10.76 23.04
N GLY A 364 3.67 -9.68 23.35
CA GLY A 364 4.04 -8.71 24.38
C GLY A 364 4.21 -9.33 25.77
N ASP A 365 3.51 -10.41 26.07
CA ASP A 365 3.67 -11.17 27.33
C ASP A 365 5.07 -11.82 27.44
N THR A 366 5.72 -12.13 26.33
CA THR A 366 7.02 -12.76 26.29
C THR A 366 8.17 -11.76 26.10
N PHE A 367 7.98 -10.78 25.21
CA PHE A 367 9.05 -9.88 24.77
C PHE A 367 8.95 -8.46 25.33
N GLY A 368 7.90 -8.15 26.09
CA GLY A 368 7.60 -6.80 26.58
C GLY A 368 6.62 -6.07 25.67
N GLN A 369 5.92 -5.09 26.24
CA GLN A 369 4.87 -4.33 25.53
C GLN A 369 5.41 -3.00 25.01
N GLY A 370 4.62 -2.35 24.17
CA GLY A 370 4.94 -1.03 23.60
C GLY A 370 6.15 -1.06 22.70
N ASP A 371 7.08 -0.15 22.91
CA ASP A 371 8.28 0.02 22.06
C ASP A 371 9.19 -1.20 21.98
N ALA A 372 9.11 -2.12 22.95
CA ALA A 372 9.88 -3.37 22.92
C ALA A 372 9.52 -4.24 21.70
N LEU A 373 8.31 -4.15 21.19
CA LEU A 373 7.86 -4.89 20.02
C LEU A 373 8.17 -4.19 18.67
N ASN A 374 8.67 -2.96 18.68
CA ASN A 374 8.92 -2.21 17.46
C ASN A 374 9.74 -2.97 16.39
N PRO A 375 10.80 -3.73 16.73
CA PRO A 375 11.52 -4.51 15.72
C PRO A 375 10.67 -5.59 15.05
N LEU A 376 9.69 -6.17 15.75
CA LEU A 376 8.76 -7.14 15.18
C LEU A 376 7.76 -6.47 14.24
N TRP A 377 7.31 -5.25 14.58
CA TRP A 377 6.47 -4.44 13.69
C TRP A 377 7.20 -4.09 12.39
N TRP A 378 8.46 -3.67 12.48
CA TRP A 378 9.27 -3.38 11.31
C TRP A 378 9.54 -4.62 10.46
N SER A 379 9.68 -5.79 11.10
CA SER A 379 9.78 -7.07 10.39
C SER A 379 8.51 -7.39 9.63
N LEU A 380 7.34 -7.15 10.23
CA LEU A 380 6.04 -7.34 9.58
C LEU A 380 5.85 -6.36 8.41
N VAL A 381 6.15 -5.07 8.60
CA VAL A 381 6.06 -4.02 7.56
C VAL A 381 6.88 -4.40 6.33
N LEU A 382 8.19 -4.64 6.53
CA LEU A 382 9.09 -4.97 5.43
C LEU A 382 8.71 -6.29 4.75
N GLY A 383 8.36 -7.31 5.54
CA GLY A 383 7.95 -8.60 4.99
C GLY A 383 6.67 -8.52 4.17
N ALA A 384 5.63 -7.86 4.69
CA ALA A 384 4.34 -7.78 4.03
C ALA A 384 4.34 -6.87 2.80
N CYS A 385 4.86 -5.65 2.90
CA CYS A 385 4.84 -4.70 1.79
C CYS A 385 5.78 -5.10 0.65
N LEU A 386 7.02 -5.53 0.96
CA LEU A 386 7.96 -5.99 -0.07
C LEU A 386 7.56 -7.36 -0.63
N GLY A 387 6.99 -8.24 0.22
CA GLY A 387 6.51 -9.56 -0.17
C GLY A 387 5.45 -9.52 -1.27
N GLY A 388 4.59 -8.51 -1.24
CA GLY A 388 3.58 -8.27 -2.27
C GLY A 388 4.14 -8.18 -3.71
N ASN A 389 5.42 -7.90 -3.86
CA ASN A 389 6.09 -7.91 -5.17
C ASN A 389 6.28 -9.32 -5.77
N GLY A 390 6.13 -10.40 -4.97
CA GLY A 390 6.44 -11.77 -5.41
C GLY A 390 5.53 -12.31 -6.50
N THR A 391 4.26 -11.95 -6.49
CA THR A 391 3.28 -12.36 -7.50
C THR A 391 2.39 -11.20 -7.94
N LEU A 392 1.62 -11.39 -9.02
CA LEU A 392 0.67 -10.36 -9.47
C LEU A 392 -0.46 -10.13 -8.46
N ILE A 393 -0.85 -11.16 -7.71
CA ILE A 393 -1.95 -11.09 -6.71
C ILE A 393 -1.47 -10.63 -5.34
N GLY A 394 -0.17 -10.53 -5.10
CA GLY A 394 0.40 -10.19 -3.79
C GLY A 394 0.12 -8.76 -3.33
N ALA A 395 -0.18 -7.85 -4.24
CA ALA A 395 -0.60 -6.49 -3.92
C ALA A 395 -1.60 -5.96 -4.97
N SER A 396 -2.57 -5.15 -4.53
CA SER A 396 -3.59 -4.57 -5.41
C SER A 396 -2.99 -3.69 -6.52
N ALA A 397 -1.88 -3.00 -6.25
CA ALA A 397 -1.14 -2.22 -7.23
C ALA A 397 -0.67 -3.08 -8.42
N ASN A 398 -0.24 -4.33 -8.17
CA ASN A 398 0.25 -5.23 -9.22
C ASN A 398 -0.88 -5.61 -10.18
N VAL A 399 -2.05 -5.96 -9.62
CA VAL A 399 -3.26 -6.30 -10.38
C VAL A 399 -3.70 -5.10 -11.22
N MET A 400 -3.64 -3.89 -10.65
CA MET A 400 -3.99 -2.67 -11.37
C MET A 400 -3.07 -2.42 -12.56
N VAL A 401 -1.74 -2.57 -12.39
CA VAL A 401 -0.77 -2.44 -13.49
C VAL A 401 -1.03 -3.49 -14.57
N ALA A 402 -1.31 -4.75 -14.18
CA ALA A 402 -1.63 -5.81 -15.12
C ALA A 402 -2.92 -5.50 -15.91
N SER A 403 -3.95 -4.95 -15.25
CA SER A 403 -5.19 -4.52 -15.89
C SER A 403 -4.98 -3.40 -16.92
N PHE A 404 -4.17 -2.38 -16.59
CA PHE A 404 -3.80 -1.33 -17.55
C PHE A 404 -3.00 -1.87 -18.73
N ALA A 405 -2.07 -2.77 -18.46
CA ALA A 405 -1.28 -3.44 -19.50
C ALA A 405 -2.17 -4.23 -20.45
N ASP A 406 -3.13 -4.97 -19.93
CA ASP A 406 -4.07 -5.78 -20.71
C ASP A 406 -4.96 -4.92 -21.60
N ARG A 407 -5.53 -3.84 -21.05
CA ARG A 407 -6.33 -2.86 -21.82
C ARG A 407 -5.53 -2.18 -22.94
N ALA A 408 -4.22 -2.03 -22.77
CA ALA A 408 -3.31 -1.48 -23.78
C ALA A 408 -2.77 -2.55 -24.77
N GLY A 409 -3.22 -3.80 -24.66
CA GLY A 409 -2.75 -4.89 -25.52
C GLY A 409 -1.37 -5.45 -25.17
N HIS A 410 -0.89 -5.22 -23.95
CA HIS A 410 0.42 -5.65 -23.46
C HIS A 410 0.31 -6.57 -22.24
N SER A 411 -0.54 -7.60 -22.33
CA SER A 411 -0.83 -8.53 -21.22
C SER A 411 0.43 -9.05 -20.52
N ILE A 412 0.38 -9.06 -19.18
CA ILE A 412 1.43 -9.60 -18.33
C ILE A 412 1.04 -11.01 -17.90
N SER A 413 1.75 -12.02 -18.41
CA SER A 413 1.53 -13.40 -17.98
C SER A 413 1.94 -13.60 -16.52
N PHE A 414 1.07 -14.23 -15.73
CA PHE A 414 1.29 -14.55 -14.32
C PHE A 414 2.62 -15.31 -14.10
N MET A 415 2.87 -16.37 -14.88
CA MET A 415 4.10 -17.16 -14.75
C MET A 415 5.35 -16.37 -15.13
N LYS A 416 5.24 -15.52 -16.16
CA LYS A 416 6.35 -14.65 -16.55
C LYS A 416 6.66 -13.60 -15.48
N TYR A 417 5.62 -13.10 -14.83
CA TYR A 417 5.80 -12.17 -13.72
C TYR A 417 6.49 -12.86 -12.53
N ILE A 418 6.02 -14.03 -12.08
CA ILE A 418 6.64 -14.78 -10.97
C ILE A 418 8.11 -15.06 -11.23
N ALA A 419 8.47 -15.49 -12.45
CA ALA A 419 9.84 -15.80 -12.80
C ALA A 419 10.81 -14.61 -12.62
N LEU A 420 10.30 -13.38 -12.67
CA LEU A 420 11.07 -12.14 -12.47
C LEU A 420 10.80 -11.48 -11.13
N GLY A 421 9.54 -11.39 -10.73
CA GLY A 421 9.10 -10.73 -9.51
C GLY A 421 9.63 -11.43 -8.26
N LEU A 422 9.54 -12.76 -8.20
CA LEU A 422 9.99 -13.51 -7.04
C LEU A 422 11.49 -13.34 -6.74
N PRO A 423 12.43 -13.48 -7.71
CA PRO A 423 13.84 -13.20 -7.46
C PRO A 423 14.11 -11.74 -7.03
N LEU A 424 13.40 -10.78 -7.62
CA LEU A 424 13.52 -9.37 -7.24
C LEU A 424 13.04 -9.15 -5.79
N THR A 425 11.94 -9.79 -5.42
CA THR A 425 11.42 -9.77 -4.05
C THR A 425 12.41 -10.38 -3.06
N LEU A 426 12.96 -11.55 -3.38
CA LEU A 426 13.96 -12.19 -2.51
C LEU A 426 15.19 -11.29 -2.31
N LEU A 427 15.62 -10.57 -3.35
CA LEU A 427 16.70 -9.59 -3.22
C LEU A 427 16.32 -8.43 -2.30
N THR A 428 15.12 -7.85 -2.44
CA THR A 428 14.68 -6.75 -1.57
C THR A 428 14.55 -7.20 -0.11
N ILE A 429 14.04 -8.41 0.12
CA ILE A 429 13.94 -8.99 1.47
C ILE A 429 15.30 -9.32 2.07
N ALA A 430 16.25 -9.80 1.28
CA ALA A 430 17.61 -10.02 1.76
C ALA A 430 18.26 -8.72 2.25
N ILE A 431 18.05 -7.60 1.55
CA ILE A 431 18.50 -6.27 1.99
C ILE A 431 17.79 -5.85 3.27
N ALA A 432 16.46 -6.02 3.32
CA ALA A 432 15.64 -5.73 4.51
C ALA A 432 16.08 -6.57 5.72
N ASN A 433 16.37 -7.86 5.52
CA ASN A 433 16.87 -8.75 6.56
C ASN A 433 18.20 -8.25 7.14
N VAL A 434 19.15 -7.88 6.27
CA VAL A 434 20.42 -7.32 6.72
C VAL A 434 20.23 -6.01 7.48
N TYR A 435 19.35 -5.14 6.98
CA TYR A 435 19.01 -3.89 7.64
C TYR A 435 18.44 -4.11 9.05
N LEU A 436 17.45 -4.98 9.19
CA LEU A 436 16.84 -5.28 10.49
C LEU A 436 17.85 -5.86 11.47
N LEU A 437 18.70 -6.79 11.03
CA LEU A 437 19.74 -7.37 11.88
C LEU A 437 20.70 -6.29 12.39
N LEU A 438 21.17 -5.41 11.53
CA LEU A 438 22.16 -4.39 11.90
C LEU A 438 21.61 -3.24 12.76
N VAL A 439 20.32 -2.91 12.60
CA VAL A 439 19.73 -1.71 13.22
C VAL A 439 18.95 -2.06 14.50
N TYR A 440 18.32 -3.23 14.54
CA TYR A 440 17.37 -3.56 15.61
C TYR A 440 17.70 -4.83 16.42
N PHE A 441 18.50 -5.74 15.86
CA PHE A 441 18.73 -7.03 16.50
C PHE A 441 20.19 -7.28 16.90
N LEU A 442 21.14 -6.49 16.40
CA LEU A 442 22.54 -6.46 16.81
C LEU A 442 22.85 -5.18 17.56
#